data_55b7605e3495ca4890f7e2ed85c39b5b
#
_entry.id   55b7605e3495ca4890f7e2ed85c39b5b
#
_cell.length_a   1.000
_cell.length_b   1.000
_cell.length_c   1.000
_cell.angle_alpha   90.00
_cell.angle_beta   90.00
_cell.angle_gamma   90.00
#
_symmetry.space_group_name_H-M   'P 1'
#
loop_
_entity.id
_entity.type
_entity.pdbx_description
1 polymer ?
#
loop_
_entity_poly.entity_id
_entity_poly.type
_entity_poly.pdbx_seq_one_letter_code
_entity_poly.pdbx_strand_id
1 'polypeptide(L)'
;MLIKNFADPEQLSMMHYLPANETGQNKLGHQKHTDISSLTLLFSEQWGLQIRPPGTCGAREMGFVAPKPGCAFVHVGDSLRFASGMKMQSCIHRVVPFDPEEHRYSIAYFLRAEDDTMFVDSEGRYVTAGQWHDEKFKAFTDPWMWQRLAPGSMILGGMQEAGADDPAGEKPFVQAPVPAKEQLMKIAVEA
;
A
#
# COMPACT_ATOMS: atom_id res chain seq x y z
N MET A 1 1.59 -8.64 -14.96
CA MET A 1 1.87 -7.90 -16.21
C MET A 1 1.37 -6.47 -16.02
N LEU A 2 2.28 -5.53 -15.82
CA LEU A 2 1.95 -4.11 -15.70
C LEU A 2 1.87 -3.53 -17.11
N ILE A 3 0.70 -3.02 -17.47
CA ILE A 3 0.55 -2.22 -18.68
C ILE A 3 0.93 -0.79 -18.28
N LYS A 4 2.07 -0.32 -18.78
CA LYS A 4 2.55 1.04 -18.55
C LYS A 4 2.20 1.92 -19.74
N ASN A 5 1.43 2.97 -19.50
CA ASN A 5 1.50 4.19 -20.30
C ASN A 5 2.05 5.30 -19.40
N PHE A 6 3.28 5.73 -19.64
CA PHE A 6 4.00 6.68 -18.80
C PHE A 6 3.64 8.15 -19.05
N ALA A 7 2.75 8.41 -19.98
CA ALA A 7 2.40 9.77 -20.41
C ALA A 7 1.06 10.29 -19.88
N ASP A 8 0.25 9.46 -19.23
CA ASP A 8 -1.04 9.86 -18.70
C ASP A 8 -0.99 10.06 -17.17
N PRO A 9 -1.61 11.13 -16.65
CA PRO A 9 -1.76 11.34 -15.21
C PRO A 9 -2.65 10.28 -14.54
N GLU A 10 -3.21 9.38 -15.33
CA GLU A 10 -4.09 8.29 -14.89
C GLU A 10 -3.47 6.95 -15.21
N GLN A 11 -3.53 6.01 -14.28
CA GLN A 11 -3.01 4.67 -14.48
C GLN A 11 -4.01 3.62 -14.02
N LEU A 12 -4.34 2.67 -14.90
CA LEU A 12 -5.10 1.48 -14.57
C LEU A 12 -4.16 0.28 -14.44
N SER A 13 -4.24 -0.42 -13.32
CA SER A 13 -3.46 -1.64 -13.07
C SER A 13 -4.39 -2.80 -12.74
N MET A 14 -4.20 -3.90 -13.45
CA MET A 14 -4.82 -5.18 -13.14
C MET A 14 -3.79 -6.08 -12.47
N MET A 15 -4.10 -6.57 -11.28
CA MET A 15 -3.20 -7.37 -10.47
C MET A 15 -3.77 -8.78 -10.32
N HIS A 16 -2.92 -9.75 -10.60
CA HIS A 16 -3.19 -11.16 -10.39
C HIS A 16 -2.15 -11.71 -9.41
N TYR A 17 -2.61 -12.16 -8.27
CA TYR A 17 -1.81 -12.79 -7.23
C TYR A 17 -1.99 -14.29 -7.32
N LEU A 18 -0.89 -14.99 -7.54
CA LEU A 18 -0.87 -16.44 -7.67
C LEU A 18 -0.98 -17.12 -6.31
N PRO A 19 -1.58 -18.31 -6.23
CA PRO A 19 -1.59 -19.13 -5.03
C PRO A 19 -0.18 -19.46 -4.53
N ALA A 20 -0.05 -19.68 -3.23
CA ALA A 20 1.25 -19.97 -2.61
C ALA A 20 1.86 -21.29 -3.11
N ASN A 21 1.03 -22.28 -3.44
CA ASN A 21 1.45 -23.57 -4.00
C ASN A 21 2.10 -23.45 -5.39
N GLU A 22 1.69 -22.46 -6.21
CA GLU A 22 2.29 -22.22 -7.52
C GLU A 22 3.60 -21.44 -7.44
N THR A 23 3.80 -20.65 -6.40
CA THR A 23 4.98 -19.79 -6.25
C THR A 23 6.08 -20.40 -5.39
N GLY A 24 5.79 -21.50 -4.69
CA GLY A 24 6.74 -22.19 -3.79
C GLY A 24 7.20 -21.37 -2.59
N GLN A 25 6.57 -20.23 -2.33
CA GLN A 25 6.92 -19.33 -1.23
C GLN A 25 5.66 -18.66 -0.68
N ASN A 26 5.56 -18.49 0.63
CA ASN A 26 4.61 -17.60 1.31
C ASN A 26 4.94 -16.13 0.96
N LYS A 27 4.75 -15.72 -0.30
CA LYS A 27 5.02 -14.36 -0.71
C LYS A 27 3.86 -13.46 -0.32
N LEU A 28 4.20 -12.34 0.33
CA LEU A 28 3.30 -11.19 0.38
C LEU A 28 2.88 -10.84 -1.04
N GLY A 29 1.59 -10.71 -1.29
CA GLY A 29 1.09 -10.33 -2.61
C GLY A 29 1.58 -8.93 -3.00
N HIS A 30 1.56 -7.99 -2.05
CA HIS A 30 2.12 -6.65 -2.18
C HIS A 30 2.67 -6.19 -0.83
N GLN A 31 3.90 -5.67 -0.83
CA GLN A 31 4.53 -5.19 0.40
C GLN A 31 3.81 -3.93 0.93
N LYS A 32 4.03 -3.65 2.20
CA LYS A 32 3.48 -2.46 2.86
C LYS A 32 4.00 -1.19 2.20
N HIS A 33 3.07 -0.31 1.81
CA HIS A 33 3.36 0.94 1.11
C HIS A 33 2.23 1.95 1.24
N THR A 34 2.47 3.16 0.74
CA THR A 34 1.44 4.14 0.37
C THR A 34 1.44 4.33 -1.13
N ASP A 35 0.31 4.73 -1.70
CA ASP A 35 0.23 5.02 -3.13
C ASP A 35 0.86 6.38 -3.44
N ILE A 36 1.45 6.49 -4.64
CA ILE A 36 2.05 7.73 -5.15
C ILE A 36 0.96 8.73 -5.56
N SER A 37 -0.18 8.20 -6.02
CA SER A 37 -1.30 8.95 -6.57
C SER A 37 -1.88 10.02 -5.64
N SER A 38 -2.79 10.82 -6.15
CA SER A 38 -3.68 11.65 -5.33
C SER A 38 -4.75 10.79 -4.68
N LEU A 39 -5.44 9.99 -5.49
CA LEU A 39 -6.42 9.00 -5.05
C LEU A 39 -6.21 7.68 -5.80
N THR A 40 -6.51 6.59 -5.13
CA THR A 40 -6.59 5.26 -5.72
C THR A 40 -7.96 4.68 -5.50
N LEU A 41 -8.59 4.21 -6.56
CA LEU A 41 -9.81 3.42 -6.50
C LEU A 41 -9.44 1.96 -6.71
N LEU A 42 -9.61 1.15 -5.66
CA LEU A 42 -9.28 -0.28 -5.68
C LEU A 42 -10.57 -1.10 -5.68
N PHE A 43 -10.70 -1.94 -6.69
CA PHE A 43 -11.80 -2.89 -6.86
C PHE A 43 -11.27 -4.30 -6.57
N SER A 44 -11.85 -4.96 -5.60
CA SER A 44 -11.56 -6.36 -5.27
C SER A 44 -12.73 -6.97 -4.54
N GLU A 45 -13.15 -8.14 -4.97
CA GLU A 45 -14.21 -8.93 -4.33
C GLU A 45 -13.65 -10.00 -3.39
N GLN A 46 -12.32 -10.05 -3.25
CA GLN A 46 -11.63 -11.06 -2.47
C GLN A 46 -10.88 -10.43 -1.29
N TRP A 47 -10.80 -11.18 -0.21
CA TRP A 47 -10.00 -10.82 0.95
C TRP A 47 -8.51 -10.67 0.62
N GLY A 48 -7.78 -10.06 1.52
CA GLY A 48 -6.33 -9.92 1.42
C GLY A 48 -5.82 -8.49 1.56
N LEU A 49 -6.67 -7.47 1.36
CA LEU A 49 -6.29 -6.09 1.64
C LEU A 49 -6.17 -5.90 3.15
N GLN A 50 -5.02 -5.41 3.59
CA GLN A 50 -4.80 -4.93 4.94
C GLN A 50 -4.43 -3.45 4.92
N ILE A 51 -4.97 -2.69 5.84
CA ILE A 51 -4.65 -1.28 6.05
C ILE A 51 -4.17 -1.05 7.48
N ARG A 52 -3.42 0.04 7.68
CA ARG A 52 -3.20 0.61 9.01
C ARG A 52 -4.40 1.50 9.34
N PRO A 53 -5.15 1.21 10.41
CA PRO A 53 -6.28 2.05 10.79
C PRO A 53 -5.85 3.49 11.12
N PRO A 54 -6.65 4.50 10.78
CA PRO A 54 -6.40 5.89 11.15
C PRO A 54 -6.31 6.08 12.67
N GLY A 55 -5.42 6.97 13.12
CA GLY A 55 -5.30 7.29 14.55
C GLY A 55 -4.53 6.27 15.38
N THR A 56 -4.10 5.16 14.81
CA THR A 56 -3.24 4.18 15.49
C THR A 56 -1.75 4.57 15.37
N CYS A 57 -1.43 5.80 15.77
CA CYS A 57 -0.04 6.23 15.86
C CYS A 57 0.65 5.34 16.90
N GLY A 58 1.63 4.56 16.47
CA GLY A 58 2.31 3.59 17.34
C GLY A 58 1.86 2.13 17.21
N ALA A 59 0.72 1.85 16.62
CA ALA A 59 0.31 0.47 16.38
C ALA A 59 0.96 -0.10 15.12
N ARG A 60 1.68 -1.22 15.28
CA ARG A 60 2.22 -2.00 14.16
C ARG A 60 1.13 -2.84 13.47
N GLU A 61 -0.07 -2.84 14.00
CA GLU A 61 -1.12 -3.74 13.57
C GLU A 61 -1.77 -3.27 12.28
N MET A 62 -1.80 -4.16 11.31
CA MET A 62 -2.52 -4.03 10.06
C MET A 62 -3.83 -4.82 10.16
N GLY A 63 -4.96 -4.16 9.89
CA GLY A 63 -6.27 -4.80 9.90
C GLY A 63 -6.70 -5.23 8.50
N PHE A 64 -7.36 -6.37 8.37
CA PHE A 64 -8.02 -6.76 7.12
C PHE A 64 -9.25 -5.88 6.87
N VAL A 65 -9.44 -5.54 5.61
CA VAL A 65 -10.65 -4.84 5.14
C VAL A 65 -11.54 -5.83 4.40
N ALA A 66 -12.78 -5.95 4.86
CA ALA A 66 -13.74 -6.83 4.23
C ALA A 66 -14.09 -6.33 2.82
N PRO A 67 -14.01 -7.17 1.79
CA PRO A 67 -14.52 -6.80 0.47
C PRO A 67 -16.04 -6.63 0.54
N LYS A 68 -16.54 -5.61 -0.16
CA LYS A 68 -17.96 -5.34 -0.25
C LYS A 68 -18.39 -5.33 -1.71
N PRO A 69 -19.31 -6.23 -2.13
CA PRO A 69 -19.77 -6.28 -3.51
C PRO A 69 -20.32 -4.93 -3.98
N GLY A 70 -19.96 -4.54 -5.20
CA GLY A 70 -20.39 -3.28 -5.81
C GLY A 70 -19.75 -2.02 -5.21
N CYS A 71 -18.73 -2.17 -4.36
CA CYS A 71 -18.00 -1.04 -3.75
C CYS A 71 -16.54 -1.03 -4.20
N ALA A 72 -15.95 0.17 -4.20
CA ALA A 72 -14.51 0.36 -4.33
C ALA A 72 -13.94 0.83 -3.00
N PHE A 73 -12.69 0.45 -2.71
CA PHE A 73 -11.90 1.09 -1.67
C PHE A 73 -11.28 2.35 -2.25
N VAL A 74 -11.40 3.47 -1.54
CA VAL A 74 -10.77 4.73 -1.96
C VAL A 74 -9.64 5.04 -0.99
N HIS A 75 -8.42 5.10 -1.54
CA HIS A 75 -7.21 5.42 -0.79
C HIS A 75 -6.77 6.85 -1.09
N VAL A 76 -6.38 7.58 -0.06
CA VAL A 76 -5.60 8.82 -0.22
C VAL A 76 -4.16 8.43 -0.44
N GLY A 77 -3.57 8.94 -1.51
CA GLY A 77 -2.15 8.76 -1.82
C GLY A 77 -1.28 9.94 -1.36
N ASP A 78 0.02 9.83 -1.63
CA ASP A 78 1.00 10.80 -1.14
C ASP A 78 0.83 12.18 -1.77
N SER A 79 0.53 12.26 -3.08
CA SER A 79 0.35 13.54 -3.77
C SER A 79 -0.75 14.38 -3.13
N LEU A 80 -1.90 13.78 -2.80
CA LEU A 80 -2.98 14.49 -2.13
C LEU A 80 -2.65 14.84 -0.68
N ARG A 81 -1.95 13.96 0.03
CA ARG A 81 -1.44 14.24 1.37
C ARG A 81 -0.56 15.48 1.35
N PHE A 82 0.41 15.56 0.46
CA PHE A 82 1.32 16.70 0.33
C PHE A 82 0.60 17.97 -0.13
N ALA A 83 -0.22 17.88 -1.18
CA ALA A 83 -1.00 19.01 -1.68
C ALA A 83 -1.96 19.58 -0.64
N SER A 84 -2.48 18.76 0.28
CA SER A 84 -3.33 19.22 1.39
C SER A 84 -2.54 19.85 2.55
N GLY A 85 -1.22 19.95 2.46
CA GLY A 85 -0.37 20.39 3.58
C GLY A 85 -0.43 19.40 4.75
N MET A 86 -0.39 18.10 4.48
CA MET A 86 -0.44 16.99 5.46
C MET A 86 -1.75 16.88 6.25
N LYS A 87 -2.81 17.57 5.82
CA LYS A 87 -4.13 17.50 6.48
C LYS A 87 -4.82 16.16 6.22
N MET A 88 -4.63 15.60 5.03
CA MET A 88 -5.06 14.26 4.69
C MET A 88 -3.94 13.26 4.95
N GLN A 89 -4.29 12.03 5.30
CA GLN A 89 -3.31 10.98 5.57
C GLN A 89 -3.30 9.96 4.44
N SER A 90 -2.11 9.62 3.95
CA SER A 90 -1.95 8.50 3.02
C SER A 90 -2.31 7.20 3.70
N CYS A 91 -2.96 6.32 2.98
CA CYS A 91 -3.33 5.00 3.47
C CYS A 91 -2.12 4.05 3.37
N ILE A 92 -1.55 3.66 4.51
CA ILE A 92 -0.57 2.56 4.54
C ILE A 92 -1.32 1.25 4.41
N HIS A 93 -1.00 0.50 3.38
CA HIS A 93 -1.68 -0.77 3.10
C HIS A 93 -0.73 -1.82 2.52
N ARG A 94 -1.19 -3.06 2.52
CA ARG A 94 -0.54 -4.21 1.88
C ARG A 94 -1.57 -5.22 1.41
N VAL A 95 -1.14 -6.15 0.55
CA VAL A 95 -1.95 -7.30 0.17
C VAL A 95 -1.27 -8.57 0.69
N VAL A 96 -2.05 -9.36 1.42
CA VAL A 96 -1.63 -10.66 1.95
C VAL A 96 -2.56 -11.70 1.35
N PRO A 97 -2.05 -12.78 0.72
CA PRO A 97 -2.89 -13.87 0.29
C PRO A 97 -3.71 -14.38 1.46
N PHE A 98 -5.02 -14.41 1.29
CA PHE A 98 -5.94 -14.87 2.33
C PHE A 98 -6.10 -16.38 2.29
N ASP A 99 -6.29 -16.90 1.09
CA ASP A 99 -6.32 -18.34 0.83
C ASP A 99 -5.06 -18.69 0.01
N PRO A 100 -4.20 -19.59 0.53
CA PRO A 100 -2.97 -19.95 -0.17
C PRO A 100 -3.21 -20.82 -1.42
N GLU A 101 -4.43 -21.29 -1.63
CA GLU A 101 -4.81 -22.14 -2.76
C GLU A 101 -5.61 -21.37 -3.84
N GLU A 102 -6.07 -20.15 -3.53
CA GLU A 102 -6.89 -19.37 -4.45
C GLU A 102 -6.09 -18.26 -5.15
N HIS A 103 -6.37 -18.07 -6.44
CA HIS A 103 -5.97 -16.87 -7.17
C HIS A 103 -6.73 -15.66 -6.64
N ARG A 104 -6.03 -14.53 -6.51
CA ARG A 104 -6.64 -13.27 -6.12
C ARG A 104 -6.48 -12.25 -7.24
N TYR A 105 -7.54 -11.52 -7.51
CA TYR A 105 -7.57 -10.46 -8.53
C TYR A 105 -7.96 -9.13 -7.93
N SER A 106 -7.38 -8.06 -8.45
CA SER A 106 -7.83 -6.70 -8.16
C SER A 106 -7.54 -5.77 -9.32
N ILE A 107 -8.32 -4.70 -9.40
CA ILE A 107 -8.14 -3.61 -10.36
C ILE A 107 -7.93 -2.34 -9.55
N ALA A 108 -6.86 -1.60 -9.82
CA ALA A 108 -6.60 -0.33 -9.21
C ALA A 108 -6.51 0.76 -10.28
N TYR A 109 -7.26 1.84 -10.08
CA TYR A 109 -7.19 3.05 -10.86
C TYR A 109 -6.53 4.13 -10.02
N PHE A 110 -5.42 4.67 -10.53
CA PHE A 110 -4.62 5.69 -9.86
C PHE A 110 -4.87 7.04 -10.53
N LEU A 111 -5.51 7.95 -9.82
CA LEU A 111 -5.62 9.35 -10.20
C LEU A 111 -4.36 10.08 -9.72
N ARG A 112 -3.50 10.46 -10.66
CA ARG A 112 -2.23 11.15 -10.37
C ARG A 112 -2.41 12.65 -10.51
N ALA A 113 -1.55 13.40 -9.80
CA ALA A 113 -1.35 14.82 -10.11
C ALA A 113 -0.55 14.97 -11.43
N GLU A 114 -0.72 16.08 -12.12
CA GLU A 114 0.14 16.45 -13.26
C GLU A 114 1.60 16.48 -12.82
N ASP A 115 2.52 16.04 -13.68
CA ASP A 115 3.93 15.84 -13.34
C ASP A 115 4.64 17.12 -12.87
N ASP A 116 4.20 18.28 -13.31
CA ASP A 116 4.72 19.60 -12.94
C ASP A 116 4.07 20.18 -11.66
N THR A 117 3.06 19.52 -11.10
CA THR A 117 2.42 19.94 -9.85
C THR A 117 3.43 19.96 -8.72
N MET A 118 3.59 21.13 -8.09
CA MET A 118 4.53 21.33 -6.99
C MET A 118 3.86 21.12 -5.64
N PHE A 119 4.57 20.46 -4.74
CA PHE A 119 4.18 20.35 -3.33
C PHE A 119 5.41 20.23 -2.41
N VAL A 120 5.18 20.35 -1.12
CA VAL A 120 6.21 20.07 -0.09
C VAL A 120 6.00 18.64 0.39
N ASP A 121 7.04 17.82 0.27
CA ASP A 121 6.99 16.43 0.70
C ASP A 121 7.12 16.26 2.23
N SER A 122 7.17 15.02 2.69
CA SER A 122 7.30 14.70 4.13
C SER A 122 8.62 15.14 4.77
N GLU A 123 9.65 15.42 3.98
CA GLU A 123 10.95 15.90 4.43
C GLU A 123 11.08 17.42 4.34
N GLY A 124 10.03 18.11 3.91
CA GLY A 124 10.03 19.56 3.71
C GLY A 124 10.69 20.01 2.41
N ARG A 125 10.94 19.10 1.46
CA ARG A 125 11.52 19.42 0.16
C ARG A 125 10.43 19.88 -0.81
N TYR A 126 10.73 20.91 -1.60
CA TYR A 126 9.91 21.26 -2.76
C TYR A 126 10.20 20.28 -3.89
N VAL A 127 9.20 19.52 -4.28
CA VAL A 127 9.31 18.50 -5.34
C VAL A 127 8.12 18.61 -6.29
N THR A 128 8.31 18.18 -7.55
CA THR A 128 7.19 17.99 -8.46
C THR A 128 6.59 16.59 -8.27
N ALA A 129 5.34 16.41 -8.69
CA ALA A 129 4.68 15.11 -8.65
C ALA A 129 5.44 14.07 -9.48
N GLY A 130 6.00 14.47 -10.62
CA GLY A 130 6.85 13.61 -11.44
C GLY A 130 8.14 13.18 -10.71
N GLN A 131 8.84 14.13 -10.07
CA GLN A 131 10.04 13.80 -9.28
C GLN A 131 9.71 12.83 -8.14
N TRP A 132 8.65 13.08 -7.38
CA TRP A 132 8.21 12.17 -6.32
C TRP A 132 7.86 10.79 -6.84
N HIS A 133 7.15 10.74 -7.98
CA HIS A 133 6.83 9.49 -8.64
C HIS A 133 8.08 8.68 -8.98
N ASP A 134 9.06 9.30 -9.65
CA ASP A 134 10.26 8.63 -10.12
C ASP A 134 11.12 8.13 -8.95
N GLU A 135 11.29 8.95 -7.92
CA GLU A 135 12.05 8.58 -6.73
C GLU A 135 11.39 7.39 -6.02
N LYS A 136 10.07 7.47 -5.80
CA LYS A 136 9.35 6.40 -5.10
C LYS A 136 9.24 5.13 -5.95
N PHE A 137 9.05 5.27 -7.26
CA PHE A 137 9.02 4.12 -8.17
C PHE A 137 10.36 3.38 -8.20
N LYS A 138 11.48 4.10 -8.17
CA LYS A 138 12.80 3.49 -8.01
C LYS A 138 12.91 2.71 -6.70
N ALA A 139 12.39 3.26 -5.59
CA ALA A 139 12.38 2.57 -4.31
C ALA A 139 11.56 1.27 -4.34
N PHE A 140 10.50 1.19 -5.14
CA PHE A 140 9.74 -0.06 -5.36
C PHE A 140 10.46 -1.09 -6.21
N THR A 141 11.26 -0.64 -7.19
CA THR A 141 11.94 -1.52 -8.16
C THR A 141 13.30 -2.00 -7.69
N ASP A 142 13.89 -1.35 -6.70
CA ASP A 142 15.17 -1.74 -6.10
C ASP A 142 14.97 -2.22 -4.65
N PRO A 143 14.65 -3.52 -4.45
CA PRO A 143 14.14 -4.02 -3.17
C PRO A 143 15.16 -4.00 -2.03
N TRP A 144 16.46 -3.88 -2.29
CA TRP A 144 17.48 -4.18 -1.29
C TRP A 144 18.28 -2.99 -0.79
N MET A 145 18.56 -2.01 -1.65
CA MET A 145 19.48 -0.92 -1.29
C MET A 145 18.77 0.28 -0.67
N TRP A 146 17.65 0.67 -1.23
CA TRP A 146 16.95 1.90 -0.83
C TRP A 146 16.03 1.72 0.37
N GLN A 147 15.46 0.54 0.57
CA GLN A 147 14.56 0.24 1.71
C GLN A 147 15.31 0.23 3.05
N ARG A 148 16.60 -0.05 3.05
CA ARG A 148 17.45 -0.06 4.26
C ARG A 148 18.11 1.28 4.56
N LEU A 149 18.25 2.15 3.57
CA LEU A 149 19.03 3.38 3.69
C LEU A 149 18.18 4.66 3.79
N ALA A 150 16.88 4.58 3.58
CA ALA A 150 16.00 5.74 3.64
C ALA A 150 15.44 5.93 5.06
N PRO A 151 15.84 6.98 5.79
CA PRO A 151 15.14 7.38 7.00
C PRO A 151 13.70 7.77 6.63
N GLY A 152 12.72 7.21 7.33
CA GLY A 152 11.32 7.39 7.02
C GLY A 152 10.99 6.85 5.64
N SER A 153 10.84 5.53 5.53
CA SER A 153 10.75 4.79 4.25
C SER A 153 9.94 5.55 3.20
N MET A 154 10.59 5.95 2.09
CA MET A 154 9.92 6.57 0.94
C MET A 154 8.75 5.72 0.45
N ILE A 155 8.83 4.39 0.61
CA ILE A 155 7.74 3.45 0.34
C ILE A 155 6.50 3.75 1.17
N LEU A 156 6.69 4.25 2.40
CA LEU A 156 5.60 4.67 3.29
C LEU A 156 5.30 6.18 3.19
N GLY A 157 5.70 6.84 2.11
CA GLY A 157 5.48 8.27 1.92
C GLY A 157 6.23 9.14 2.93
N GLY A 158 7.35 8.66 3.47
CA GLY A 158 8.09 9.33 4.54
C GLY A 158 7.41 9.27 5.91
N MET A 159 6.34 8.49 6.05
CA MET A 159 5.74 8.24 7.36
C MET A 159 6.57 7.21 8.13
N GLN A 160 6.87 7.52 9.39
CA GLN A 160 7.60 6.58 10.26
C GLN A 160 6.70 5.44 10.71
N GLU A 161 7.28 4.24 10.80
CA GLU A 161 6.69 3.21 11.63
C GLU A 161 6.98 3.53 13.10
N ALA A 162 5.96 3.46 13.93
CA ALA A 162 6.19 3.59 15.36
C ALA A 162 7.12 2.46 15.83
N GLY A 163 8.21 2.82 16.48
CA GLY A 163 9.21 1.88 16.98
C GLY A 163 10.42 1.65 16.07
N ALA A 164 10.67 2.53 15.09
CA ALA A 164 11.90 2.48 14.29
C ALA A 164 13.18 2.79 15.12
N ASP A 165 13.04 3.22 16.36
CA ASP A 165 14.17 3.48 17.27
C ASP A 165 14.67 2.22 18.03
N ASP A 166 14.17 1.03 17.68
CA ASP A 166 14.71 -0.23 18.24
C ASP A 166 15.66 -0.90 17.24
N PRO A 167 16.98 -0.66 17.34
CA PRO A 167 17.97 -1.25 16.44
C PRO A 167 18.17 -2.74 16.60
N ALA A 168 17.46 -3.38 17.55
CA ALA A 168 17.60 -4.80 17.86
C ALA A 168 16.41 -5.67 17.40
N GLY A 169 15.45 -5.13 16.69
CA GLY A 169 14.12 -5.75 16.58
C GLY A 169 13.57 -6.05 15.20
N GLU A 170 14.38 -6.28 14.16
CA GLU A 170 13.86 -7.01 13.00
C GLU A 170 13.64 -8.48 13.38
N LYS A 171 12.60 -8.74 14.16
CA LYS A 171 12.06 -10.09 14.21
C LYS A 171 11.61 -10.46 12.80
N PRO A 172 11.96 -11.65 12.29
CA PRO A 172 11.44 -12.11 11.02
C PRO A 172 9.92 -11.96 11.07
N PHE A 173 9.34 -11.42 9.99
CA PHE A 173 7.90 -11.22 9.83
C PHE A 173 7.19 -12.54 10.19
N VAL A 174 6.68 -12.62 11.41
CA VAL A 174 5.72 -13.64 11.79
C VAL A 174 4.38 -13.12 11.26
N GLN A 175 3.91 -13.76 10.20
CA GLN A 175 2.59 -13.52 9.65
C GLN A 175 1.59 -13.52 10.82
N ALA A 176 0.90 -12.41 11.03
CA ALA A 176 -0.21 -12.41 11.97
C ALA A 176 -1.11 -13.60 11.60
N PRO A 177 -1.52 -14.43 12.54
CA PRO A 177 -2.30 -15.61 12.22
C PRO A 177 -3.49 -15.16 11.37
N VAL A 178 -3.58 -15.74 10.16
CA VAL A 178 -4.72 -15.49 9.27
C VAL A 178 -5.94 -15.94 10.06
N PRO A 179 -6.91 -15.06 10.36
CA PRO A 179 -8.09 -15.48 11.08
C PRO A 179 -8.76 -16.61 10.28
N ALA A 180 -9.19 -17.66 10.95
CA ALA A 180 -9.87 -18.75 10.28
C ALA A 180 -11.04 -18.19 9.43
N LYS A 181 -11.25 -18.75 8.24
CA LYS A 181 -12.29 -18.30 7.27
C LYS A 181 -13.64 -18.07 7.96
N GLU A 182 -13.96 -18.88 8.99
CA GLU A 182 -15.16 -18.74 9.83
C GLU A 182 -15.18 -17.50 10.73
N GLN A 183 -14.04 -17.05 11.25
CA GLN A 183 -13.96 -15.85 12.09
C GLN A 183 -14.14 -14.57 11.27
N LEU A 184 -13.68 -14.57 10.01
CA LEU A 184 -13.81 -13.44 9.11
C LEU A 184 -15.22 -13.32 8.53
N MET A 185 -15.93 -14.43 8.35
CA MET A 185 -17.36 -14.40 8.00
C MET A 185 -18.19 -13.76 9.11
N LYS A 186 -17.85 -13.94 10.39
CA LYS A 186 -18.54 -13.27 11.50
C LYS A 186 -18.32 -11.76 11.51
N ILE A 187 -17.09 -11.30 11.22
CA ILE A 187 -16.79 -9.86 11.15
C ILE A 187 -17.55 -9.19 9.98
N ALA A 188 -17.71 -9.90 8.86
CA ALA A 188 -18.42 -9.37 7.69
C ALA A 188 -19.96 -9.30 7.89
N VAL A 189 -20.51 -10.04 8.84
CA VAL A 189 -21.96 -10.03 9.14
C VAL A 189 -22.32 -8.95 10.17
N GLU A 190 -21.36 -8.50 10.99
CA GLU A 190 -21.55 -7.49 12.03
C GLU A 190 -21.17 -6.07 11.57
N ALA A 191 -20.66 -5.89 10.34
CA ALA A 191 -20.30 -4.60 9.75
C ALA A 191 -21.29 -4.19 8.65
#